data_4344ba0e7243bd9a667e1ac731fce88a
#
_entry.id   4344ba0e7243bd9a667e1ac731fce88a
#
_cell.length_a   1.000
_cell.length_b   1.000
_cell.length_c   1.000
_cell.angle_alpha   90.00
_cell.angle_beta   90.00
_cell.angle_gamma   90.00
#
_symmetry.space_group_name_H-M   'P 1'
#
loop_
_entity.id
_entity.type
_entity.pdbx_description
1 polymer ?
#
loop_
_entity_poly.entity_id
_entity_poly.type
_entity_poly.pdbx_seq_one_letter_code
_entity_poly.pdbx_strand_id
1 'polypeptide(L)'
;MDFYQKLFLGNLIFTVIGFLVPLCFYQKLNGGKNIAVLSGVSASLCGLIGAGAVLINNEIFSYSGWIIISILNIGVKIDNLAAFFLLIVNFLSLINFIFSQGYLKGQNYKNVVMLSLLNLFSLSLSGVILADNSLLFLLFWEMMALISFVLIMFEHQSTNAKLNSYIYLVITHLGTAFITCAFLLLYLKTGSINFADYKNLGQTLDGLTLNILFICALIGFGAKLGIFPLHVWLPRAYGLGPINVIALMASVMIKTAVYGLCRFYFDFLGNSFLWWGFFLVASGIISALYGILLAVLQNNIKRFLAYSSAENMGIILISMGLALIFKHFDQTALAALAFFTVLFHSFNHALFKGLLFICGGVIFTQLKSLELSKLRGLNKKMPYTAICFLAGVMSLASLPPFAGFVSEWLLLQNLFQLLFYLTNPVLRLLVIITLALVLLVGGLAVIGAIKNFGVAFLGKTVAEATEITEKNQWFKVSQGLLVASLLLLGLFPQHFMAVVNNLVANYFVPLSHNSLFLTIPQQAGTLKDLNLALIFG
;
A
#
# COMPACT_ATOMS: atom_id res chain seq x y z
N MET A 1 -4.57 -31.89 7.81
CA MET A 1 -4.38 -30.44 7.61
C MET A 1 -3.20 -30.25 6.67
N ASP A 2 -3.48 -29.65 5.52
CA ASP A 2 -2.45 -29.34 4.54
C ASP A 2 -1.45 -28.31 5.05
N PHE A 3 -0.28 -28.23 4.40
CA PHE A 3 0.79 -27.30 4.79
C PHE A 3 0.30 -25.85 4.88
N TYR A 4 -0.50 -25.41 3.91
CA TYR A 4 -1.08 -24.06 3.87
C TYR A 4 -2.03 -23.80 5.04
N GLN A 5 -2.91 -24.78 5.37
CA GLN A 5 -3.83 -24.66 6.50
C GLN A 5 -3.08 -24.45 7.82
N LYS A 6 -1.99 -25.17 8.05
CA LYS A 6 -1.16 -25.02 9.25
C LYS A 6 -0.55 -23.62 9.35
N LEU A 7 -0.06 -23.07 8.24
CA LEU A 7 0.55 -21.75 8.21
C LEU A 7 -0.47 -20.64 8.47
N PHE A 8 -1.64 -20.70 7.82
CA PHE A 8 -2.70 -19.69 8.04
C PHE A 8 -3.32 -19.81 9.42
N LEU A 9 -3.53 -21.02 9.92
CA LEU A 9 -3.96 -21.24 11.29
C LEU A 9 -2.90 -20.72 12.29
N GLY A 10 -1.61 -20.95 12.02
CA GLY A 10 -0.51 -20.39 12.79
C GLY A 10 -0.53 -18.86 12.80
N ASN A 11 -0.71 -18.21 11.64
CA ASN A 11 -0.87 -16.75 11.55
C ASN A 11 -2.04 -16.26 12.43
N LEU A 12 -3.21 -16.90 12.34
CA LEU A 12 -4.39 -16.54 13.13
C LEU A 12 -4.15 -16.75 14.63
N ILE A 13 -3.67 -17.93 15.04
CA ILE A 13 -3.45 -18.28 16.45
C ILE A 13 -2.43 -17.32 17.07
N PHE A 14 -1.28 -17.12 16.43
CA PHE A 14 -0.26 -16.22 16.99
C PHE A 14 -0.76 -14.78 17.06
N THR A 15 -1.56 -14.31 16.09
CA THR A 15 -2.12 -12.95 16.14
C THR A 15 -3.11 -12.80 17.30
N VAL A 16 -3.98 -13.81 17.52
CA VAL A 16 -4.93 -13.81 18.65
C VAL A 16 -4.19 -13.91 19.98
N ILE A 17 -3.16 -14.75 20.09
CA ILE A 17 -2.28 -14.82 21.28
C ILE A 17 -1.64 -13.46 21.52
N GLY A 18 -1.10 -12.81 20.50
CA GLY A 18 -0.46 -11.50 20.58
C GLY A 18 -1.42 -10.37 20.97
N PHE A 19 -2.70 -10.52 20.70
CA PHE A 19 -3.74 -9.60 21.15
C PHE A 19 -4.16 -9.86 22.60
N LEU A 20 -4.57 -11.10 22.95
CA LEU A 20 -5.23 -11.41 24.21
C LEU A 20 -4.26 -11.62 25.39
N VAL A 21 -3.21 -12.45 25.16
CA VAL A 21 -2.33 -12.89 26.25
C VAL A 21 -1.57 -11.74 26.92
N PRO A 22 -1.00 -10.75 26.19
CA PRO A 22 -0.30 -9.63 26.82
C PRO A 22 -1.19 -8.81 27.76
N LEU A 23 -2.48 -8.69 27.46
CA LEU A 23 -3.44 -7.96 28.31
C LEU A 23 -3.64 -8.63 29.66
N CYS A 24 -3.48 -9.96 29.75
CA CYS A 24 -3.55 -10.71 31.01
C CYS A 24 -2.31 -10.51 31.89
N PHE A 25 -1.18 -10.13 31.31
CA PHE A 25 0.10 -9.94 32.01
C PHE A 25 0.38 -8.46 32.37
N TYR A 26 -0.64 -7.68 32.66
CA TYR A 26 -0.48 -6.25 32.97
C TYR A 26 0.46 -5.95 34.14
N GLN A 27 0.60 -6.87 35.10
CA GLN A 27 1.53 -6.75 36.23
C GLN A 27 3.00 -7.06 35.86
N LYS A 28 3.24 -7.87 34.82
CA LYS A 28 4.58 -8.24 34.31
C LYS A 28 4.81 -7.60 32.94
N LEU A 29 4.95 -6.29 32.92
CA LEU A 29 4.94 -5.45 31.71
C LEU A 29 5.99 -5.86 30.65
N ASN A 30 7.19 -6.30 31.08
CA ASN A 30 8.21 -6.82 30.16
C ASN A 30 7.77 -8.12 29.47
N GLY A 31 7.16 -9.03 30.23
CA GLY A 31 6.62 -10.27 29.67
C GLY A 31 5.53 -9.99 28.65
N GLY A 32 4.57 -9.14 28.97
CA GLY A 32 3.48 -8.76 28.07
C GLY A 32 3.98 -8.13 26.77
N LYS A 33 4.93 -7.18 26.84
CA LYS A 33 5.54 -6.56 25.67
C LYS A 33 6.21 -7.61 24.75
N ASN A 34 7.06 -8.48 25.33
CA ASN A 34 7.79 -9.47 24.56
C ASN A 34 6.85 -10.52 23.92
N ILE A 35 5.81 -10.94 24.65
CA ILE A 35 4.80 -11.86 24.11
C ILE A 35 4.10 -11.21 22.91
N ALA A 36 3.66 -9.96 23.01
CA ALA A 36 2.98 -9.27 21.91
C ALA A 36 3.87 -9.14 20.66
N VAL A 37 5.14 -8.79 20.83
CA VAL A 37 6.09 -8.68 19.72
C VAL A 37 6.42 -10.05 19.11
N LEU A 38 6.76 -11.05 19.94
CA LEU A 38 7.11 -12.37 19.45
C LEU A 38 5.93 -13.03 18.73
N SER A 39 4.72 -12.91 19.27
CA SER A 39 3.51 -13.42 18.61
C SER A 39 3.27 -12.71 17.28
N GLY A 40 3.41 -11.38 17.22
CA GLY A 40 3.26 -10.63 15.97
C GLY A 40 4.32 -11.00 14.92
N VAL A 41 5.57 -11.21 15.34
CA VAL A 41 6.65 -11.68 14.46
C VAL A 41 6.34 -13.09 13.94
N SER A 42 5.96 -14.02 14.84
CA SER A 42 5.64 -15.41 14.46
C SER A 42 4.42 -15.48 13.53
N ALA A 43 3.38 -14.73 13.82
CA ALA A 43 2.20 -14.60 12.96
C ALA A 43 2.57 -14.12 11.56
N SER A 44 3.34 -13.02 11.51
CA SER A 44 3.77 -12.44 10.23
C SER A 44 4.67 -13.38 9.42
N LEU A 45 5.54 -14.14 10.06
CA LEU A 45 6.37 -15.16 9.38
C LEU A 45 5.51 -16.29 8.80
N CYS A 46 4.55 -16.82 9.57
CA CYS A 46 3.62 -17.83 9.07
C CYS A 46 2.84 -17.32 7.86
N GLY A 47 2.29 -16.11 7.95
CA GLY A 47 1.53 -15.49 6.84
C GLY A 47 2.41 -15.22 5.61
N LEU A 48 3.66 -14.83 5.80
CA LEU A 48 4.62 -14.54 4.73
C LEU A 48 5.01 -15.82 3.96
N ILE A 49 5.32 -16.89 4.69
CA ILE A 49 5.65 -18.20 4.10
C ILE A 49 4.44 -18.76 3.35
N GLY A 50 3.24 -18.66 3.96
CA GLY A 50 2.01 -19.14 3.32
C GLY A 50 1.66 -18.38 2.04
N ALA A 51 1.73 -17.05 2.07
CA ALA A 51 1.47 -16.22 0.90
C ALA A 51 2.51 -16.43 -0.21
N GLY A 52 3.80 -16.53 0.16
CA GLY A 52 4.88 -16.83 -0.79
C GLY A 52 4.72 -18.18 -1.46
N ALA A 53 4.35 -19.22 -0.69
CA ALA A 53 4.13 -20.56 -1.22
C ALA A 53 2.94 -20.61 -2.22
N VAL A 54 1.84 -19.90 -1.95
CA VAL A 54 0.71 -19.79 -2.89
C VAL A 54 1.13 -19.11 -4.20
N LEU A 55 1.91 -18.02 -4.14
CA LEU A 55 2.37 -17.32 -5.34
C LEU A 55 3.34 -18.15 -6.19
N ILE A 56 4.25 -18.89 -5.55
CA ILE A 56 5.26 -19.70 -6.25
C ILE A 56 4.62 -20.95 -6.86
N ASN A 57 3.80 -21.67 -6.09
CA ASN A 57 3.20 -22.94 -6.54
C ASN A 57 1.94 -22.72 -7.40
N ASN A 58 1.41 -21.50 -7.44
CA ASN A 58 0.14 -21.17 -8.12
C ASN A 58 -1.04 -22.02 -7.64
N GLU A 59 -1.09 -22.33 -6.33
CA GLU A 59 -2.13 -23.13 -5.71
C GLU A 59 -3.15 -22.22 -5.02
N ILE A 60 -4.44 -22.48 -5.26
CA ILE A 60 -5.52 -21.75 -4.57
C ILE A 60 -5.85 -22.50 -3.28
N PHE A 61 -5.73 -21.80 -2.16
CA PHE A 61 -6.19 -22.30 -0.88
C PHE A 61 -7.59 -21.77 -0.58
N SER A 62 -8.53 -22.68 -0.30
CA SER A 62 -9.87 -22.33 0.16
C SER A 62 -10.25 -23.16 1.39
N TYR A 63 -10.81 -22.50 2.38
CA TYR A 63 -11.37 -23.13 3.55
C TYR A 63 -12.78 -22.63 3.78
N SER A 64 -13.77 -23.51 3.64
CA SER A 64 -15.14 -23.25 4.04
C SER A 64 -15.27 -23.63 5.52
N GLY A 65 -15.26 -22.60 6.37
CA GLY A 65 -15.28 -22.78 7.82
C GLY A 65 -16.69 -22.89 8.41
N TRP A 66 -16.77 -22.68 9.70
CA TRP A 66 -17.99 -22.83 10.48
C TRP A 66 -19.09 -21.84 10.04
N ILE A 67 -20.30 -22.36 9.89
CA ILE A 67 -21.51 -21.54 9.76
C ILE A 67 -21.88 -21.05 11.16
N ILE A 68 -21.59 -19.79 11.45
CA ILE A 68 -21.94 -19.17 12.74
C ILE A 68 -23.45 -18.87 12.79
N ILE A 69 -23.98 -18.39 11.68
CA ILE A 69 -25.41 -18.12 11.46
C ILE A 69 -25.72 -18.59 10.06
N SER A 70 -26.95 -18.98 9.75
CA SER A 70 -27.36 -19.48 8.42
C SER A 70 -26.92 -18.61 7.22
N ILE A 71 -26.57 -17.35 7.47
CA ILE A 71 -26.13 -16.39 6.45
C ILE A 71 -24.59 -16.15 6.53
N LEU A 72 -23.95 -16.35 7.69
CA LEU A 72 -22.53 -16.07 7.89
C LEU A 72 -21.71 -17.37 7.83
N ASN A 73 -21.21 -17.68 6.64
CA ASN A 73 -20.17 -18.70 6.46
C ASN A 73 -18.79 -18.03 6.57
N ILE A 74 -17.95 -18.50 7.50
CA ILE A 74 -16.55 -18.06 7.56
C ILE A 74 -15.79 -18.78 6.45
N GLY A 75 -15.93 -18.28 5.22
CA GLY A 75 -15.14 -18.71 4.07
C GLY A 75 -13.87 -17.88 3.96
N VAL A 76 -12.73 -18.56 3.88
CA VAL A 76 -11.41 -17.94 3.65
C VAL A 76 -10.87 -18.48 2.35
N LYS A 77 -10.42 -17.57 1.47
CA LYS A 77 -9.83 -17.94 0.19
C LYS A 77 -8.56 -17.17 -0.06
N ILE A 78 -7.55 -17.88 -0.52
CA ILE A 78 -6.27 -17.31 -0.91
C ILE A 78 -5.99 -17.73 -2.33
N ASP A 79 -6.29 -16.85 -3.25
CA ASP A 79 -5.83 -16.90 -4.63
C ASP A 79 -4.58 -16.02 -4.79
N ASN A 80 -4.02 -15.96 -5.98
CA ASN A 80 -2.79 -15.22 -6.24
C ASN A 80 -2.89 -13.72 -5.90
N LEU A 81 -4.07 -13.08 -6.10
CA LEU A 81 -4.26 -11.67 -5.75
C LEU A 81 -4.25 -11.49 -4.23
N ALA A 82 -4.99 -12.33 -3.51
CA ALA A 82 -4.98 -12.33 -2.05
C ALA A 82 -3.57 -12.62 -1.50
N ALA A 83 -2.87 -13.62 -2.03
CA ALA A 83 -1.52 -13.97 -1.64
C ALA A 83 -0.53 -12.81 -1.83
N PHE A 84 -0.62 -12.09 -2.95
CA PHE A 84 0.21 -10.91 -3.19
C PHE A 84 0.01 -9.81 -2.14
N PHE A 85 -1.23 -9.46 -1.82
CA PHE A 85 -1.49 -8.44 -0.81
C PHE A 85 -1.20 -8.93 0.62
N LEU A 86 -1.40 -10.23 0.92
CA LEU A 86 -0.98 -10.84 2.18
C LEU A 86 0.54 -10.80 2.36
N LEU A 87 1.31 -10.96 1.28
CA LEU A 87 2.76 -10.80 1.33
C LEU A 87 3.13 -9.38 1.79
N ILE A 88 2.49 -8.35 1.24
CA ILE A 88 2.70 -6.96 1.66
C ILE A 88 2.35 -6.80 3.15
N VAL A 89 1.17 -7.26 3.56
CA VAL A 89 0.69 -7.13 4.95
C VAL A 89 1.67 -7.78 5.92
N ASN A 90 2.03 -9.04 5.67
CA ASN A 90 2.85 -9.80 6.61
C ASN A 90 4.31 -9.33 6.63
N PHE A 91 4.89 -8.95 5.47
CA PHE A 91 6.25 -8.45 5.41
C PHE A 91 6.42 -7.13 6.20
N LEU A 92 5.53 -6.17 5.96
CA LEU A 92 5.59 -4.88 6.66
C LEU A 92 5.19 -5.00 8.14
N SER A 93 4.25 -5.89 8.49
CA SER A 93 3.91 -6.18 9.88
C SER A 93 5.10 -6.77 10.64
N LEU A 94 5.80 -7.74 10.05
CA LEU A 94 7.04 -8.33 10.59
C LEU A 94 8.06 -7.23 10.95
N ILE A 95 8.37 -6.38 9.97
CA ILE A 95 9.35 -5.30 10.15
C ILE A 95 8.86 -4.29 11.21
N ASN A 96 7.57 -4.00 11.23
CA ASN A 96 7.00 -3.06 12.19
C ASN A 96 7.01 -3.61 13.64
N PHE A 97 6.80 -4.91 13.84
CA PHE A 97 6.96 -5.53 15.17
C PHE A 97 8.41 -5.51 15.63
N ILE A 98 9.37 -5.80 14.72
CA ILE A 98 10.81 -5.66 15.01
C ILE A 98 11.16 -4.21 15.38
N PHE A 99 10.69 -3.24 14.62
CA PHE A 99 10.87 -1.81 14.92
C PHE A 99 10.25 -1.42 16.27
N SER A 100 9.02 -1.88 16.54
CA SER A 100 8.27 -1.56 17.76
C SER A 100 8.97 -2.03 19.03
N GLN A 101 9.74 -3.13 18.96
CA GLN A 101 10.56 -3.60 20.08
C GLN A 101 11.58 -2.54 20.55
N GLY A 102 12.16 -1.82 19.60
CA GLY A 102 13.10 -0.75 19.91
C GLY A 102 12.44 0.62 20.17
N TYR A 103 11.31 0.90 19.49
CA TYR A 103 10.62 2.18 19.52
C TYR A 103 9.89 2.43 20.85
N LEU A 104 9.20 1.42 21.37
CA LEU A 104 8.45 1.51 22.62
C LEU A 104 9.37 1.26 23.81
N LYS A 105 10.01 2.35 24.29
CA LYS A 105 10.90 2.32 25.46
C LYS A 105 10.07 2.31 26.76
N GLY A 106 10.62 1.61 27.77
CA GLY A 106 10.06 1.59 29.11
C GLY A 106 8.97 0.56 29.33
N GLN A 107 8.80 0.23 30.62
CA GLN A 107 7.80 -0.70 31.10
C GLN A 107 6.52 0.08 31.41
N ASN A 108 5.67 0.24 30.41
CA ASN A 108 4.41 0.96 30.56
C ASN A 108 3.26 0.11 30.00
N TYR A 109 2.18 0.02 30.74
CA TYR A 109 0.96 -0.68 30.34
C TYR A 109 0.44 -0.17 28.98
N LYS A 110 0.54 1.14 28.72
CA LYS A 110 0.19 1.72 27.41
C LYS A 110 0.91 1.04 26.23
N ASN A 111 2.19 0.70 26.40
CA ASN A 111 2.97 0.03 25.35
C ASN A 111 2.48 -1.39 25.09
N VAL A 112 2.08 -2.11 26.14
CA VAL A 112 1.52 -3.46 26.03
C VAL A 112 0.19 -3.41 25.29
N VAL A 113 -0.73 -2.53 25.69
CA VAL A 113 -2.03 -2.35 25.04
C VAL A 113 -1.86 -1.94 23.56
N MET A 114 -0.93 -1.02 23.27
CA MET A 114 -0.65 -0.61 21.90
C MET A 114 -0.20 -1.79 21.03
N LEU A 115 0.71 -2.64 21.52
CA LEU A 115 1.20 -3.80 20.79
C LEU A 115 0.12 -4.87 20.63
N SER A 116 -0.72 -5.06 21.64
CA SER A 116 -1.89 -5.94 21.54
C SER A 116 -2.84 -5.47 20.44
N LEU A 117 -3.19 -4.18 20.44
CA LEU A 117 -4.02 -3.59 19.37
C LEU A 117 -3.34 -3.63 17.99
N LEU A 118 -2.01 -3.55 17.91
CA LEU A 118 -1.29 -3.73 16.64
C LEU A 118 -1.40 -5.17 16.11
N ASN A 119 -1.41 -6.18 16.98
CA ASN A 119 -1.71 -7.56 16.57
C ASN A 119 -3.14 -7.66 16.02
N LEU A 120 -4.12 -7.09 16.72
CA LEU A 120 -5.51 -7.07 16.26
C LEU A 120 -5.68 -6.28 14.94
N PHE A 121 -4.92 -5.20 14.77
CA PHE A 121 -4.88 -4.44 13.52
C PHE A 121 -4.31 -5.27 12.38
N SER A 122 -3.21 -5.99 12.60
CA SER A 122 -2.63 -6.91 11.60
C SER A 122 -3.59 -8.04 11.22
N LEU A 123 -4.36 -8.56 12.20
CA LEU A 123 -5.44 -9.52 11.95
C LEU A 123 -6.52 -8.93 11.06
N SER A 124 -6.97 -7.71 11.34
CA SER A 124 -8.01 -7.07 10.52
C SER A 124 -7.55 -6.81 9.09
N LEU A 125 -6.29 -6.37 8.90
CA LEU A 125 -5.69 -6.19 7.58
C LEU A 125 -5.65 -7.48 6.77
N SER A 126 -5.20 -8.58 7.40
CA SER A 126 -5.19 -9.90 6.77
C SER A 126 -6.60 -10.42 6.51
N GLY A 127 -7.53 -10.20 7.45
CA GLY A 127 -8.92 -10.64 7.35
C GLY A 127 -9.68 -10.03 6.18
N VAL A 128 -9.44 -8.73 5.87
CA VAL A 128 -10.00 -8.08 4.66
C VAL A 128 -9.59 -8.81 3.39
N ILE A 129 -8.32 -9.24 3.30
CA ILE A 129 -7.79 -9.89 2.10
C ILE A 129 -8.21 -11.36 2.02
N LEU A 130 -8.34 -12.03 3.16
CA LEU A 130 -8.72 -13.44 3.27
C LEU A 130 -10.20 -13.70 3.06
N ALA A 131 -11.06 -12.68 3.20
CA ALA A 131 -12.51 -12.82 3.10
C ALA A 131 -12.94 -13.36 1.72
N ASP A 132 -13.75 -14.41 1.70
CA ASP A 132 -14.34 -15.01 0.50
C ASP A 132 -15.80 -14.59 0.27
N ASN A 133 -16.33 -13.71 1.12
CA ASN A 133 -17.67 -13.16 0.99
C ASN A 133 -17.75 -11.70 1.45
N SER A 134 -18.77 -11.00 0.98
CA SER A 134 -18.98 -9.58 1.21
C SER A 134 -19.21 -9.22 2.68
N LEU A 135 -19.89 -10.08 3.45
CA LEU A 135 -20.20 -9.82 4.85
C LEU A 135 -18.94 -9.91 5.71
N LEU A 136 -18.12 -10.96 5.51
CA LEU A 136 -16.84 -11.13 6.22
C LEU A 136 -15.85 -10.02 5.84
N PHE A 137 -15.82 -9.61 4.56
CA PHE A 137 -15.02 -8.49 4.09
C PHE A 137 -15.39 -7.20 4.83
N LEU A 138 -16.68 -6.85 4.88
CA LEU A 138 -17.17 -5.64 5.56
C LEU A 138 -16.88 -5.68 7.06
N LEU A 139 -17.01 -6.83 7.71
CA LEU A 139 -16.70 -7.01 9.13
C LEU A 139 -15.22 -6.67 9.41
N PHE A 140 -14.29 -7.26 8.67
CA PHE A 140 -12.86 -6.97 8.85
C PHE A 140 -12.48 -5.55 8.39
N TRP A 141 -13.16 -5.01 7.39
CA TRP A 141 -12.98 -3.64 6.93
C TRP A 141 -13.34 -2.61 8.00
N GLU A 142 -14.46 -2.79 8.69
CA GLU A 142 -14.88 -1.96 9.81
C GLU A 142 -13.98 -2.17 11.04
N MET A 143 -13.63 -3.42 11.35
CA MET A 143 -12.69 -3.71 12.43
C MET A 143 -11.35 -3.00 12.20
N MET A 144 -10.82 -3.02 10.99
CA MET A 144 -9.61 -2.30 10.60
C MET A 144 -9.76 -0.78 10.82
N ALA A 145 -10.90 -0.19 10.46
CA ALA A 145 -11.17 1.24 10.63
C ALA A 145 -11.25 1.63 12.12
N LEU A 146 -11.97 0.86 12.93
CA LEU A 146 -12.14 1.12 14.36
C LEU A 146 -10.83 0.95 15.13
N ILE A 147 -10.07 -0.11 14.87
CA ILE A 147 -8.80 -0.34 15.56
C ILE A 147 -7.78 0.75 15.21
N SER A 148 -7.67 1.13 13.94
CA SER A 148 -6.77 2.20 13.53
C SER A 148 -7.17 3.55 14.15
N PHE A 149 -8.47 3.85 14.28
CA PHE A 149 -8.97 5.02 14.98
C PHE A 149 -8.52 5.03 16.46
N VAL A 150 -8.70 3.92 17.18
CA VAL A 150 -8.25 3.79 18.57
C VAL A 150 -6.74 3.96 18.69
N LEU A 151 -5.98 3.36 17.77
CA LEU A 151 -4.51 3.46 17.73
C LEU A 151 -4.02 4.89 17.45
N ILE A 152 -4.68 5.65 16.57
CA ILE A 152 -4.36 7.07 16.34
C ILE A 152 -4.62 7.89 17.60
N MET A 153 -5.70 7.60 18.32
CA MET A 153 -6.07 8.29 19.56
C MET A 153 -5.17 7.97 20.76
N PHE A 154 -4.22 7.06 20.63
CA PHE A 154 -3.36 6.65 21.75
C PHE A 154 -2.53 7.80 22.37
N GLU A 155 -2.20 8.84 21.59
CA GLU A 155 -1.54 10.07 22.04
C GLU A 155 -2.53 11.24 22.26
N HIS A 156 -3.70 10.98 22.83
CA HIS A 156 -4.90 11.83 22.93
C HIS A 156 -4.80 13.08 23.83
N GLN A 157 -3.62 13.47 24.27
CA GLN A 157 -3.48 14.61 25.22
C GLN A 157 -3.82 15.99 24.63
N SER A 158 -3.95 16.11 23.29
CA SER A 158 -4.37 17.35 22.64
C SER A 158 -5.80 17.29 22.12
N THR A 159 -6.57 18.38 22.29
CA THR A 159 -7.91 18.54 21.69
C THR A 159 -7.91 18.36 20.17
N ASN A 160 -6.83 18.76 19.53
CA ASN A 160 -6.63 18.58 18.08
C ASN A 160 -6.51 17.11 17.67
N ALA A 161 -5.97 16.22 18.53
CA ALA A 161 -5.88 14.80 18.23
C ALA A 161 -7.26 14.16 18.14
N LYS A 162 -8.17 14.48 19.05
CA LYS A 162 -9.55 13.97 19.05
C LYS A 162 -10.31 14.36 17.79
N LEU A 163 -10.29 15.66 17.42
CA LEU A 163 -10.97 16.16 16.23
C LEU A 163 -10.45 15.51 14.94
N ASN A 164 -9.13 15.40 14.80
CA ASN A 164 -8.53 14.85 13.60
C ASN A 164 -8.76 13.33 13.48
N SER A 165 -8.77 12.60 14.59
CA SER A 165 -9.14 11.17 14.59
C SER A 165 -10.63 10.99 14.24
N TYR A 166 -11.50 11.88 14.73
CA TYR A 166 -12.92 11.85 14.37
C TYR A 166 -13.14 12.10 12.88
N ILE A 167 -12.43 13.08 12.27
CA ILE A 167 -12.49 13.33 10.83
C ILE A 167 -12.05 12.08 10.03
N TYR A 168 -10.99 11.39 10.49
CA TYR A 168 -10.59 10.12 9.90
C TYR A 168 -11.73 9.10 9.93
N LEU A 169 -12.37 8.93 11.11
CA LEU A 169 -13.46 7.98 11.29
C LEU A 169 -14.65 8.30 10.37
N VAL A 170 -15.09 9.55 10.32
CA VAL A 170 -16.23 9.99 9.48
C VAL A 170 -15.96 9.71 8.00
N ILE A 171 -14.77 10.07 7.49
CA ILE A 171 -14.44 9.86 6.06
C ILE A 171 -14.36 8.36 5.74
N THR A 172 -13.78 7.55 6.62
CA THR A 172 -13.68 6.11 6.38
C THR A 172 -15.04 5.42 6.44
N HIS A 173 -15.94 5.81 7.36
CA HIS A 173 -17.31 5.26 7.43
C HIS A 173 -18.16 5.69 6.23
N LEU A 174 -18.00 6.94 5.75
CA LEU A 174 -18.62 7.36 4.50
C LEU A 174 -18.16 6.45 3.34
N GLY A 175 -16.87 6.15 3.26
CA GLY A 175 -16.34 5.20 2.28
C GLY A 175 -16.95 3.80 2.43
N THR A 176 -17.05 3.28 3.67
CA THR A 176 -17.67 1.99 3.95
C THR A 176 -19.14 1.94 3.52
N ALA A 177 -19.88 3.03 3.69
CA ALA A 177 -21.27 3.09 3.22
C ALA A 177 -21.39 2.84 1.70
N PHE A 178 -20.49 3.44 0.89
CA PHE A 178 -20.45 3.19 -0.55
C PHE A 178 -20.04 1.75 -0.89
N ILE A 179 -19.07 1.16 -0.18
CA ILE A 179 -18.69 -0.26 -0.37
C ILE A 179 -19.87 -1.17 -0.01
N THR A 180 -20.58 -0.87 1.07
CA THR A 180 -21.76 -1.62 1.49
C THR A 180 -22.88 -1.52 0.44
N CYS A 181 -23.14 -0.33 -0.11
CA CYS A 181 -24.08 -0.16 -1.21
C CYS A 181 -23.67 -0.98 -2.45
N ALA A 182 -22.38 -1.03 -2.78
CA ALA A 182 -21.91 -1.85 -3.90
C ALA A 182 -22.13 -3.34 -3.65
N PHE A 183 -21.80 -3.86 -2.47
CA PHE A 183 -22.06 -5.27 -2.13
C PHE A 183 -23.54 -5.59 -2.02
N LEU A 184 -24.37 -4.68 -1.51
CA LEU A 184 -25.82 -4.86 -1.48
C LEU A 184 -26.40 -4.94 -2.88
N LEU A 185 -25.94 -4.09 -3.82
CA LEU A 185 -26.34 -4.17 -5.22
C LEU A 185 -25.94 -5.52 -5.86
N LEU A 186 -24.73 -6.00 -5.59
CA LEU A 186 -24.28 -7.31 -6.06
C LEU A 186 -25.15 -8.42 -5.48
N TYR A 187 -25.47 -8.38 -4.19
CA TYR A 187 -26.37 -9.32 -3.55
C TYR A 187 -27.77 -9.31 -4.17
N LEU A 188 -28.35 -8.14 -4.41
CA LEU A 188 -29.68 -8.02 -5.03
C LEU A 188 -29.73 -8.59 -6.46
N LYS A 189 -28.60 -8.57 -7.17
CA LYS A 189 -28.53 -9.10 -8.55
C LYS A 189 -28.21 -10.60 -8.60
N THR A 190 -27.45 -11.13 -7.63
CA THR A 190 -26.99 -12.54 -7.65
C THR A 190 -27.71 -13.44 -6.65
N GLY A 191 -28.35 -12.87 -5.62
CA GLY A 191 -28.91 -13.62 -4.48
C GLY A 191 -27.85 -14.22 -3.54
N SER A 192 -26.56 -13.93 -3.74
CA SER A 192 -25.46 -14.53 -2.99
C SER A 192 -24.57 -13.45 -2.37
N ILE A 193 -23.90 -13.78 -1.25
CA ILE A 193 -22.86 -12.95 -0.64
C ILE A 193 -21.45 -13.39 -1.03
N ASN A 194 -21.26 -14.53 -1.69
CA ASN A 194 -19.97 -15.13 -1.98
C ASN A 194 -19.27 -14.44 -3.16
N PHE A 195 -17.96 -14.23 -3.06
CA PHE A 195 -17.17 -13.62 -4.13
C PHE A 195 -17.10 -14.48 -5.40
N ALA A 196 -17.24 -15.80 -5.27
CA ALA A 196 -17.29 -16.70 -6.42
C ALA A 196 -18.47 -16.37 -7.37
N ASP A 197 -19.61 -15.97 -6.81
CA ASP A 197 -20.84 -15.66 -7.56
C ASP A 197 -20.81 -14.23 -8.15
N TYR A 198 -19.83 -13.42 -7.76
CA TYR A 198 -19.64 -12.05 -8.27
C TYR A 198 -18.69 -11.99 -9.49
N LYS A 199 -18.07 -13.11 -9.86
CA LYS A 199 -17.08 -13.09 -10.94
C LYS A 199 -17.70 -12.82 -12.31
N ASN A 200 -17.07 -11.90 -13.07
CA ASN A 200 -17.43 -11.57 -14.45
C ASN A 200 -18.90 -11.14 -14.67
N LEU A 201 -19.52 -10.51 -13.67
CA LEU A 201 -20.89 -10.00 -13.76
C LEU A 201 -21.07 -8.92 -14.85
N GLY A 202 -19.98 -8.36 -15.37
CA GLY A 202 -20.04 -7.40 -16.46
C GLY A 202 -20.67 -7.90 -17.75
N GLN A 203 -20.77 -9.22 -17.91
CA GLN A 203 -21.43 -9.85 -19.08
C GLN A 203 -22.95 -9.99 -18.88
N THR A 204 -23.46 -9.95 -17.65
CA THR A 204 -24.85 -10.24 -17.31
C THR A 204 -25.61 -9.02 -16.80
N LEU A 205 -24.91 -8.02 -16.26
CA LEU A 205 -25.52 -6.82 -15.70
C LEU A 205 -25.68 -5.72 -16.75
N ASP A 206 -26.76 -4.94 -16.59
CA ASP A 206 -26.99 -3.75 -17.40
C ASP A 206 -25.95 -2.65 -17.15
N GLY A 207 -25.70 -1.81 -18.17
CA GLY A 207 -24.68 -0.78 -18.12
C GLY A 207 -24.88 0.24 -17.01
N LEU A 208 -26.12 0.56 -16.63
CA LEU A 208 -26.40 1.48 -15.52
C LEU A 208 -25.94 0.89 -14.18
N THR A 209 -26.30 -0.35 -13.90
CA THR A 209 -25.87 -1.07 -12.69
C THR A 209 -24.33 -1.16 -12.61
N LEU A 210 -23.66 -1.50 -13.72
CA LEU A 210 -22.21 -1.56 -13.79
C LEU A 210 -21.57 -0.20 -13.49
N ASN A 211 -22.10 0.89 -14.02
CA ASN A 211 -21.60 2.23 -13.78
C ASN A 211 -21.80 2.65 -12.31
N ILE A 212 -22.92 2.32 -11.70
CA ILE A 212 -23.15 2.59 -10.27
C ILE A 212 -22.14 1.80 -9.41
N LEU A 213 -21.92 0.51 -9.70
CA LEU A 213 -20.95 -0.32 -8.99
C LEU A 213 -19.53 0.24 -9.14
N PHE A 214 -19.14 0.69 -10.34
CA PHE A 214 -17.85 1.32 -10.59
C PHE A 214 -17.65 2.56 -9.71
N ILE A 215 -18.63 3.48 -9.68
CA ILE A 215 -18.55 4.72 -8.91
C ILE A 215 -18.58 4.45 -7.40
N CYS A 216 -19.46 3.53 -6.94
CA CYS A 216 -19.52 3.15 -5.53
C CYS A 216 -18.19 2.55 -5.05
N ALA A 217 -17.57 1.67 -5.84
CA ALA A 217 -16.26 1.10 -5.52
C ALA A 217 -15.17 2.19 -5.48
N LEU A 218 -15.16 3.11 -6.47
CA LEU A 218 -14.17 4.18 -6.50
C LEU A 218 -14.29 5.13 -5.31
N ILE A 219 -15.49 5.59 -4.96
CA ILE A 219 -15.69 6.48 -3.80
C ILE A 219 -15.37 5.72 -2.51
N GLY A 220 -15.88 4.50 -2.37
CA GLY A 220 -15.71 3.70 -1.18
C GLY A 220 -14.26 3.35 -0.86
N PHE A 221 -13.57 2.72 -1.78
CA PHE A 221 -12.15 2.40 -1.62
C PHE A 221 -11.27 3.65 -1.75
N GLY A 222 -11.65 4.62 -2.57
CA GLY A 222 -10.96 5.89 -2.75
C GLY A 222 -10.89 6.73 -1.48
N ALA A 223 -11.92 6.68 -0.64
CA ALA A 223 -11.91 7.31 0.70
C ALA A 223 -10.79 6.73 1.57
N LYS A 224 -10.57 5.41 1.54
CA LYS A 224 -9.50 4.75 2.29
C LYS A 224 -8.13 4.95 1.64
N LEU A 225 -8.05 4.98 0.31
CA LEU A 225 -6.82 5.33 -0.43
C LEU A 225 -6.36 6.76 -0.14
N GLY A 226 -7.30 7.64 0.19
CA GLY A 226 -7.01 9.05 0.39
C GLY A 226 -6.70 9.78 -0.93
N ILE A 227 -7.47 9.50 -1.99
CA ILE A 227 -7.42 10.23 -3.24
C ILE A 227 -8.16 11.56 -3.13
N PHE A 228 -7.78 12.55 -3.95
CA PHE A 228 -8.52 13.81 -4.00
C PHE A 228 -9.98 13.61 -4.48
N PRO A 229 -10.96 14.23 -3.80
CA PRO A 229 -10.90 15.13 -2.65
C PRO A 229 -10.96 14.43 -1.26
N LEU A 230 -11.03 13.09 -1.21
CA LEU A 230 -11.23 12.30 0.01
C LEU A 230 -9.96 12.13 0.88
N HIS A 231 -8.85 12.77 0.50
CA HIS A 231 -7.52 12.65 1.15
C HIS A 231 -7.38 13.40 2.47
N VAL A 232 -8.35 14.25 2.85
CA VAL A 232 -8.24 15.22 3.97
C VAL A 232 -7.87 14.58 5.31
N TRP A 233 -8.18 13.32 5.51
CA TRP A 233 -7.85 12.58 6.73
C TRP A 233 -6.36 12.17 6.82
N LEU A 234 -5.67 11.95 5.67
CA LEU A 234 -4.28 11.48 5.64
C LEU A 234 -3.32 12.38 6.43
N PRO A 235 -3.16 13.69 6.11
CA PRO A 235 -2.22 14.54 6.81
C PRO A 235 -2.62 14.80 8.27
N ARG A 236 -3.90 14.67 8.59
CA ARG A 236 -4.44 14.82 9.94
C ARG A 236 -4.15 13.62 10.81
N ALA A 237 -4.48 12.41 10.34
CA ALA A 237 -4.25 11.17 11.05
C ALA A 237 -2.75 10.87 11.18
N TYR A 238 -1.99 10.96 10.06
CA TYR A 238 -0.56 10.65 10.06
C TYR A 238 0.27 11.67 10.84
N GLY A 239 -0.17 12.93 10.89
CA GLY A 239 0.52 13.96 11.68
C GLY A 239 0.52 13.69 13.18
N LEU A 240 -0.47 12.97 13.71
CA LEU A 240 -0.73 12.85 15.16
C LEU A 240 -0.44 11.47 15.74
N GLY A 241 -0.74 10.39 15.05
CA GLY A 241 -0.63 9.05 15.61
C GLY A 241 0.80 8.59 15.92
N PRO A 242 0.97 7.55 16.74
CA PRO A 242 2.27 6.91 17.00
C PRO A 242 2.90 6.41 15.71
N ILE A 243 4.22 6.55 15.58
CA ILE A 243 4.90 6.32 14.29
C ILE A 243 4.82 4.86 13.84
N ASN A 244 4.90 3.89 14.75
CA ASN A 244 4.74 2.48 14.44
C ASN A 244 3.32 2.15 13.90
N VAL A 245 2.31 2.84 14.38
CA VAL A 245 0.93 2.72 13.87
C VAL A 245 0.82 3.32 12.47
N ILE A 246 1.33 4.56 12.31
CA ILE A 246 1.28 5.27 11.03
C ILE A 246 2.09 4.53 9.96
N ALA A 247 3.22 3.94 10.33
CA ALA A 247 4.03 3.14 9.42
C ALA A 247 3.20 2.01 8.78
N LEU A 248 2.39 1.26 9.57
CA LEU A 248 1.48 0.24 9.05
C LEU A 248 0.30 0.85 8.28
N MET A 249 -0.28 1.95 8.76
CA MET A 249 -1.38 2.59 8.04
C MET A 249 -0.93 3.06 6.64
N ALA A 250 0.21 3.73 6.55
CA ALA A 250 0.71 4.28 5.29
C ALA A 250 1.25 3.21 4.35
N SER A 251 1.92 2.19 4.88
CA SER A 251 2.52 1.14 4.06
C SER A 251 1.54 0.03 3.68
N VAL A 252 0.61 -0.36 4.56
CA VAL A 252 -0.24 -1.54 4.40
C VAL A 252 -1.71 -1.21 4.27
N MET A 253 -2.31 -0.46 5.21
CA MET A 253 -3.76 -0.25 5.27
C MET A 253 -4.32 0.32 3.96
N ILE A 254 -3.68 1.31 3.37
CA ILE A 254 -4.15 1.87 2.09
C ILE A 254 -4.06 0.87 0.92
N LYS A 255 -3.24 -0.20 1.02
CA LYS A 255 -3.17 -1.26 -0.01
C LYS A 255 -4.35 -2.22 0.05
N THR A 256 -5.00 -2.37 1.20
CA THR A 256 -6.27 -3.14 1.25
C THR A 256 -7.35 -2.51 0.36
N ALA A 257 -7.32 -1.19 0.18
CA ALA A 257 -8.22 -0.51 -0.75
C ALA A 257 -7.81 -0.70 -2.23
N VAL A 258 -6.51 -0.76 -2.54
CA VAL A 258 -6.05 -1.17 -3.88
C VAL A 258 -6.51 -2.59 -4.18
N TYR A 259 -6.36 -3.52 -3.22
CA TYR A 259 -6.88 -4.88 -3.34
C TYR A 259 -8.38 -4.89 -3.65
N GLY A 260 -9.18 -4.10 -2.91
CA GLY A 260 -10.62 -3.98 -3.13
C GLY A 260 -10.95 -3.49 -4.54
N LEU A 261 -10.27 -2.45 -5.05
CA LEU A 261 -10.45 -1.96 -6.42
C LEU A 261 -10.06 -3.02 -7.47
N CYS A 262 -8.97 -3.75 -7.26
CA CYS A 262 -8.58 -4.84 -8.14
C CYS A 262 -9.67 -5.92 -8.18
N ARG A 263 -10.20 -6.34 -7.02
CA ARG A 263 -11.31 -7.29 -6.94
C ARG A 263 -12.55 -6.79 -7.67
N PHE A 264 -12.97 -5.54 -7.44
CA PHE A 264 -14.15 -5.01 -8.10
C PHE A 264 -13.99 -4.89 -9.62
N TYR A 265 -12.90 -4.27 -10.09
CA TYR A 265 -12.79 -3.94 -11.49
C TYR A 265 -12.36 -5.11 -12.38
N PHE A 266 -11.49 -5.98 -11.88
CA PHE A 266 -10.94 -7.07 -12.69
C PHE A 266 -11.60 -8.43 -12.41
N ASP A 267 -12.02 -8.72 -11.15
CA ASP A 267 -12.69 -9.98 -10.82
C ASP A 267 -14.21 -9.90 -10.99
N PHE A 268 -14.88 -8.93 -10.29
CA PHE A 268 -16.32 -8.91 -10.19
C PHE A 268 -16.96 -8.33 -11.45
N LEU A 269 -16.56 -7.12 -11.83
CA LEU A 269 -17.15 -6.47 -13.00
C LEU A 269 -16.64 -7.10 -14.30
N GLY A 270 -15.36 -7.39 -14.40
CA GLY A 270 -14.78 -8.08 -15.55
C GLY A 270 -14.92 -7.36 -16.91
N ASN A 271 -15.75 -6.33 -16.98
CA ASN A 271 -15.98 -5.49 -18.15
C ASN A 271 -15.15 -4.20 -18.06
N SER A 272 -14.97 -3.50 -19.18
CA SER A 272 -14.27 -2.22 -19.20
C SER A 272 -14.95 -1.26 -20.17
N PHE A 273 -15.59 -0.23 -19.61
CA PHE A 273 -16.03 0.92 -20.41
C PHE A 273 -14.85 1.88 -20.56
N LEU A 274 -14.67 2.43 -21.75
CA LEU A 274 -13.56 3.34 -22.04
C LEU A 274 -13.51 4.54 -21.07
N TRP A 275 -14.68 5.09 -20.72
CA TRP A 275 -14.76 6.24 -19.82
C TRP A 275 -14.32 5.92 -18.39
N TRP A 276 -14.45 4.65 -17.90
CA TRP A 276 -13.94 4.24 -16.58
C TRP A 276 -12.44 4.44 -16.50
N GLY A 277 -11.73 3.97 -17.52
CA GLY A 277 -10.28 4.11 -17.59
C GLY A 277 -9.83 5.56 -17.60
N PHE A 278 -10.41 6.40 -18.46
CA PHE A 278 -10.09 7.83 -18.51
C PHE A 278 -10.48 8.56 -17.23
N PHE A 279 -11.57 8.18 -16.56
CA PHE A 279 -11.97 8.75 -15.28
C PHE A 279 -10.97 8.42 -14.16
N LEU A 280 -10.46 7.18 -14.12
CA LEU A 280 -9.38 6.78 -13.19
C LEU A 280 -8.08 7.54 -13.49
N VAL A 281 -7.71 7.70 -14.76
CA VAL A 281 -6.52 8.49 -15.15
C VAL A 281 -6.68 9.94 -14.71
N ALA A 282 -7.82 10.57 -14.97
CA ALA A 282 -8.08 11.95 -14.59
C ALA A 282 -8.08 12.15 -13.07
N SER A 283 -8.78 11.29 -12.32
CA SER A 283 -8.79 11.34 -10.86
C SER A 283 -7.42 11.06 -10.25
N GLY A 284 -6.66 10.14 -10.86
CA GLY A 284 -5.30 9.81 -10.47
C GLY A 284 -4.33 10.97 -10.65
N ILE A 285 -4.33 11.63 -11.82
CA ILE A 285 -3.44 12.77 -12.06
C ILE A 285 -3.77 13.98 -11.18
N ILE A 286 -5.05 14.26 -10.94
CA ILE A 286 -5.48 15.31 -10.01
C ILE A 286 -4.96 15.00 -8.60
N SER A 287 -5.11 13.74 -8.14
CA SER A 287 -4.63 13.32 -6.82
C SER A 287 -3.11 13.38 -6.72
N ALA A 288 -2.38 12.97 -7.77
CA ALA A 288 -0.92 13.00 -7.80
C ALA A 288 -0.38 14.43 -7.73
N LEU A 289 -0.89 15.33 -8.57
CA LEU A 289 -0.49 16.74 -8.58
C LEU A 289 -0.80 17.44 -7.27
N TYR A 290 -2.04 17.31 -6.79
CA TYR A 290 -2.45 17.94 -5.53
C TYR A 290 -1.63 17.41 -4.36
N GLY A 291 -1.42 16.09 -4.31
CA GLY A 291 -0.62 15.43 -3.28
C GLY A 291 0.81 15.94 -3.24
N ILE A 292 1.51 15.96 -4.37
CA ILE A 292 2.92 16.38 -4.40
C ILE A 292 3.11 17.87 -4.16
N LEU A 293 2.23 18.73 -4.72
CA LEU A 293 2.29 20.17 -4.48
C LEU A 293 2.18 20.50 -2.99
N LEU A 294 1.21 19.88 -2.29
CA LEU A 294 1.08 20.06 -0.86
C LEU A 294 2.19 19.39 -0.05
N ALA A 295 2.74 18.26 -0.51
CA ALA A 295 3.85 17.59 0.14
C ALA A 295 5.09 18.50 0.18
N VAL A 296 5.48 19.10 -0.95
CA VAL A 296 6.66 19.99 -1.04
C VAL A 296 6.56 21.19 -0.10
N LEU A 297 5.36 21.68 0.15
CA LEU A 297 5.13 22.84 1.05
C LEU A 297 5.26 22.47 2.55
N GLN A 298 5.23 21.18 2.92
CA GLN A 298 5.28 20.80 4.32
C GLN A 298 6.67 20.99 4.94
N ASN A 299 6.68 21.43 6.20
CA ASN A 299 7.88 21.55 7.03
C ASN A 299 7.94 20.49 8.15
N ASN A 300 7.10 19.48 8.08
CA ASN A 300 7.07 18.34 8.98
C ASN A 300 7.13 17.04 8.18
N ILE A 301 8.08 16.15 8.54
CA ILE A 301 8.30 14.90 7.80
C ILE A 301 7.03 14.03 7.75
N LYS A 302 6.26 13.89 8.85
CA LYS A 302 5.02 13.09 8.84
C LYS A 302 4.00 13.63 7.83
N ARG A 303 3.82 14.96 7.77
CA ARG A 303 2.88 15.60 6.84
C ARG A 303 3.35 15.51 5.39
N PHE A 304 4.66 15.68 5.15
CA PHE A 304 5.26 15.44 3.84
C PHE A 304 4.94 14.02 3.34
N LEU A 305 5.19 13.02 4.19
CA LEU A 305 4.92 11.62 3.86
C LEU A 305 3.42 11.32 3.70
N ALA A 306 2.54 12.03 4.41
CA ALA A 306 1.10 11.88 4.26
C ALA A 306 0.61 12.36 2.88
N TYR A 307 0.97 13.57 2.48
CA TYR A 307 0.58 14.11 1.18
C TYR A 307 1.22 13.35 0.00
N SER A 308 2.48 12.93 0.15
CA SER A 308 3.10 12.08 -0.87
C SER A 308 2.50 10.67 -0.93
N SER A 309 1.70 10.23 0.06
CA SER A 309 0.88 9.02 -0.11
C SER A 309 -0.30 9.24 -1.05
N ALA A 310 -0.98 10.40 -0.99
CA ALA A 310 -2.06 10.74 -1.93
C ALA A 310 -1.54 10.85 -3.38
N GLU A 311 -0.33 11.41 -3.55
CA GLU A 311 0.38 11.42 -4.84
C GLU A 311 0.54 10.01 -5.40
N ASN A 312 1.17 9.12 -4.65
CA ASN A 312 1.47 7.76 -5.12
C ASN A 312 0.20 6.92 -5.34
N MET A 313 -0.86 7.13 -4.56
CA MET A 313 -2.16 6.49 -4.84
C MET A 313 -2.75 7.01 -6.17
N GLY A 314 -2.49 8.27 -6.53
CA GLY A 314 -2.80 8.80 -7.85
C GLY A 314 -2.08 8.04 -8.98
N ILE A 315 -0.79 7.75 -8.82
CA ILE A 315 0.00 6.94 -9.77
C ILE A 315 -0.60 5.53 -9.95
N ILE A 316 -1.02 4.88 -8.85
CA ILE A 316 -1.69 3.57 -8.91
C ILE A 316 -3.02 3.66 -9.68
N LEU A 317 -3.82 4.71 -9.45
CA LEU A 317 -5.07 4.90 -10.18
C LEU A 317 -4.86 5.15 -11.68
N ILE A 318 -3.84 5.92 -12.06
CA ILE A 318 -3.49 6.12 -13.47
C ILE A 318 -3.16 4.77 -14.11
N SER A 319 -2.30 3.97 -13.47
CA SER A 319 -1.93 2.64 -13.98
C SER A 319 -3.14 1.69 -14.07
N MET A 320 -4.05 1.73 -13.10
CA MET A 320 -5.29 0.95 -13.11
C MET A 320 -6.23 1.39 -14.25
N GLY A 321 -6.35 2.71 -14.46
CA GLY A 321 -7.10 3.28 -15.57
C GLY A 321 -6.55 2.84 -16.94
N LEU A 322 -5.22 2.84 -17.10
CA LEU A 322 -4.56 2.36 -18.32
C LEU A 322 -4.83 0.88 -18.56
N ALA A 323 -4.82 0.04 -17.52
CA ALA A 323 -5.15 -1.38 -17.64
C ALA A 323 -6.59 -1.58 -18.19
N LEU A 324 -7.57 -0.77 -17.70
CA LEU A 324 -8.94 -0.82 -18.21
C LEU A 324 -9.05 -0.29 -19.64
N ILE A 325 -8.34 0.78 -20.01
CA ILE A 325 -8.34 1.33 -21.36
C ILE A 325 -7.76 0.32 -22.35
N PHE A 326 -6.60 -0.29 -22.04
CA PHE A 326 -6.00 -1.30 -22.91
C PHE A 326 -6.88 -2.55 -23.01
N LYS A 327 -7.54 -2.95 -21.94
CA LYS A 327 -8.54 -4.04 -21.96
C LYS A 327 -9.70 -3.71 -22.90
N HIS A 328 -10.19 -2.47 -22.90
CA HIS A 328 -11.25 -2.03 -23.82
C HIS A 328 -10.83 -2.08 -25.30
N PHE A 329 -9.55 -1.84 -25.60
CA PHE A 329 -9.00 -1.96 -26.94
C PHE A 329 -8.49 -3.36 -27.29
N ASP A 330 -8.80 -4.38 -26.49
CA ASP A 330 -8.34 -5.77 -26.63
C ASP A 330 -6.80 -5.92 -26.67
N GLN A 331 -6.08 -4.94 -26.12
CA GLN A 331 -4.63 -4.95 -26.01
C GLN A 331 -4.19 -5.67 -24.73
N THR A 332 -4.39 -6.98 -24.69
CA THR A 332 -4.21 -7.80 -23.47
C THR A 332 -2.79 -7.76 -22.90
N ALA A 333 -1.75 -7.67 -23.73
CA ALA A 333 -0.36 -7.57 -23.28
C ALA A 333 -0.06 -6.22 -22.61
N LEU A 334 -0.59 -5.11 -23.15
CA LEU A 334 -0.43 -3.79 -22.55
C LEU A 334 -1.30 -3.64 -21.28
N ALA A 335 -2.49 -4.22 -21.29
CA ALA A 335 -3.33 -4.30 -20.09
C ALA A 335 -2.63 -5.08 -18.96
N ALA A 336 -1.96 -6.20 -19.31
CA ALA A 336 -1.13 -6.96 -18.38
C ALA A 336 0.03 -6.13 -17.81
N LEU A 337 0.74 -5.37 -18.66
CA LEU A 337 1.84 -4.50 -18.24
C LEU A 337 1.37 -3.36 -17.33
N ALA A 338 0.22 -2.73 -17.66
CA ALA A 338 -0.38 -1.70 -16.83
C ALA A 338 -0.85 -2.26 -15.48
N PHE A 339 -1.45 -3.44 -15.44
CA PHE A 339 -1.84 -4.11 -14.20
C PHE A 339 -0.61 -4.54 -13.38
N PHE A 340 0.44 -5.05 -14.02
CA PHE A 340 1.72 -5.31 -13.35
C PHE A 340 2.27 -4.03 -12.70
N THR A 341 2.17 -2.88 -13.38
CA THR A 341 2.59 -1.59 -12.82
C THR A 341 1.81 -1.23 -11.55
N VAL A 342 0.49 -1.51 -11.50
CA VAL A 342 -0.33 -1.35 -10.28
C VAL A 342 0.25 -2.17 -9.13
N LEU A 343 0.55 -3.45 -9.36
CA LEU A 343 1.09 -4.36 -8.35
C LEU A 343 2.49 -3.94 -7.92
N PHE A 344 3.38 -3.71 -8.86
CA PHE A 344 4.77 -3.34 -8.60
C PHE A 344 4.86 -2.03 -7.81
N HIS A 345 4.13 -1.00 -8.25
CA HIS A 345 4.12 0.29 -7.55
C HIS A 345 3.47 0.19 -6.17
N SER A 346 2.44 -0.65 -6.00
CA SER A 346 1.82 -0.90 -4.69
C SER A 346 2.81 -1.51 -3.70
N PHE A 347 3.62 -2.48 -4.12
CA PHE A 347 4.63 -3.11 -3.28
C PHE A 347 5.79 -2.15 -2.98
N ASN A 348 6.34 -1.50 -4.00
CA ASN A 348 7.38 -0.49 -3.86
C ASN A 348 6.98 0.64 -2.89
N HIS A 349 5.78 1.22 -3.08
CA HIS A 349 5.25 2.26 -2.20
C HIS A 349 5.13 1.77 -0.74
N ALA A 350 4.70 0.52 -0.52
CA ALA A 350 4.63 -0.05 0.82
C ALA A 350 6.01 -0.06 1.49
N LEU A 351 7.06 -0.45 0.76
CA LEU A 351 8.43 -0.52 1.26
C LEU A 351 9.01 0.85 1.59
N PHE A 352 8.99 1.81 0.65
CA PHE A 352 9.63 3.09 0.94
C PHE A 352 8.83 3.93 1.95
N LYS A 353 7.50 3.80 2.02
CA LYS A 353 6.73 4.45 3.08
C LYS A 353 7.02 3.85 4.45
N GLY A 354 7.06 2.52 4.54
CA GLY A 354 7.49 1.84 5.76
C GLY A 354 8.86 2.31 6.22
N LEU A 355 9.84 2.35 5.30
CA LEU A 355 11.20 2.83 5.59
C LEU A 355 11.23 4.27 6.09
N LEU A 356 10.59 5.18 5.37
CA LEU A 356 10.63 6.61 5.71
C LEU A 356 9.92 6.92 7.04
N PHE A 357 8.81 6.26 7.34
CA PHE A 357 8.17 6.40 8.66
C PHE A 357 9.02 5.78 9.76
N ILE A 358 9.64 4.61 9.56
CA ILE A 358 10.54 4.00 10.52
C ILE A 358 11.77 4.91 10.77
N CYS A 359 12.39 5.47 9.72
CA CYS A 359 13.48 6.45 9.89
C CYS A 359 13.01 7.68 10.67
N GLY A 360 11.82 8.22 10.36
CA GLY A 360 11.20 9.28 11.14
C GLY A 360 10.98 8.88 12.60
N GLY A 361 10.62 7.62 12.86
CA GLY A 361 10.48 7.07 14.20
C GLY A 361 11.79 7.03 14.98
N VAL A 362 12.88 6.64 14.33
CA VAL A 362 14.23 6.67 14.95
C VAL A 362 14.61 8.10 15.30
N ILE A 363 14.42 9.06 14.39
CA ILE A 363 14.67 10.50 14.66
C ILE A 363 13.81 10.98 15.84
N PHE A 364 12.51 10.65 15.84
CA PHE A 364 11.59 11.08 16.89
C PHE A 364 11.94 10.52 18.27
N THR A 365 12.48 9.29 18.37
CA THR A 365 12.92 8.73 19.65
C THR A 365 14.05 9.53 20.28
N GLN A 366 14.88 10.20 19.50
CA GLN A 366 16.03 10.99 19.95
C GLN A 366 15.66 12.46 20.18
N LEU A 367 14.97 13.10 19.22
CA LEU A 367 14.74 14.55 19.21
C LEU A 367 13.33 14.98 19.59
N LYS A 368 12.39 14.03 19.75
CA LYS A 368 10.98 14.29 20.08
C LYS A 368 10.26 15.24 19.10
N SER A 369 10.85 15.49 17.95
CA SER A 369 10.32 16.37 16.90
C SER A 369 10.63 15.82 15.52
N LEU A 370 9.75 16.09 14.55
CA LEU A 370 9.93 15.85 13.11
C LEU A 370 9.72 17.13 12.28
N GLU A 371 9.76 18.29 12.97
CA GLU A 371 9.76 19.60 12.30
C GLU A 371 11.13 19.88 11.71
N LEU A 372 11.20 20.18 10.41
CA LEU A 372 12.47 20.39 9.68
C LEU A 372 13.32 21.53 10.28
N SER A 373 12.68 22.55 10.86
CA SER A 373 13.36 23.66 11.54
C SER A 373 14.21 23.21 12.74
N LYS A 374 13.84 22.08 13.38
CA LYS A 374 14.53 21.50 14.54
C LYS A 374 15.51 20.39 14.16
N LEU A 375 15.54 19.98 12.87
CA LEU A 375 16.37 18.90 12.37
C LEU A 375 17.46 19.48 11.48
N ARG A 376 18.73 19.38 11.89
CA ARG A 376 19.88 19.82 11.08
C ARG A 376 21.12 19.00 11.40
N GLY A 377 21.88 18.65 10.36
CA GLY A 377 23.18 18.00 10.49
C GLY A 377 23.15 16.61 11.12
N LEU A 378 22.03 15.91 11.04
CA LEU A 378 21.84 14.59 11.66
C LEU A 378 22.75 13.51 11.06
N ASN A 379 23.26 13.69 9.83
CA ASN A 379 24.14 12.72 9.18
C ASN A 379 25.38 12.38 10.04
N LYS A 380 25.93 13.36 10.75
CA LYS A 380 27.11 13.15 11.62
C LYS A 380 26.80 12.31 12.86
N LYS A 381 25.57 12.33 13.34
CA LYS A 381 25.13 11.66 14.57
C LYS A 381 24.33 10.38 14.32
N MET A 382 23.66 10.31 13.17
CA MET A 382 22.79 9.21 12.75
C MET A 382 23.12 8.78 11.30
N PRO A 383 24.37 8.38 11.00
CA PRO A 383 24.79 8.08 9.62
C PRO A 383 24.03 6.91 9.00
N TYR A 384 23.72 5.86 9.77
CA TYR A 384 22.96 4.72 9.29
C TYR A 384 21.52 5.11 8.91
N THR A 385 20.82 5.82 9.80
CA THR A 385 19.48 6.35 9.52
C THR A 385 19.49 7.33 8.35
N ALA A 386 20.56 8.14 8.19
CA ALA A 386 20.72 9.07 7.07
C ALA A 386 20.76 8.32 5.73
N ILE A 387 21.57 7.26 5.61
CA ILE A 387 21.66 6.43 4.41
C ILE A 387 20.31 5.75 4.13
N CYS A 388 19.66 5.19 5.15
CA CYS A 388 18.36 4.56 5.00
C CYS A 388 17.27 5.57 4.57
N PHE A 389 17.26 6.76 5.16
CA PHE A 389 16.32 7.82 4.77
C PHE A 389 16.59 8.29 3.34
N LEU A 390 17.86 8.45 2.95
CA LEU A 390 18.23 8.78 1.57
C LEU A 390 17.70 7.73 0.58
N ALA A 391 17.94 6.45 0.86
CA ALA A 391 17.40 5.36 0.03
C ALA A 391 15.86 5.44 -0.11
N GLY A 392 15.16 5.72 0.99
CA GLY A 392 13.71 5.88 0.99
C GLY A 392 13.23 7.06 0.16
N VAL A 393 13.86 8.25 0.29
CA VAL A 393 13.46 9.44 -0.50
C VAL A 393 13.89 9.32 -1.95
N MET A 394 14.99 8.64 -2.27
CA MET A 394 15.37 8.34 -3.66
C MET A 394 14.34 7.42 -4.32
N SER A 395 13.86 6.38 -3.61
CA SER A 395 12.80 5.51 -4.12
C SER A 395 11.47 6.26 -4.27
N LEU A 396 11.11 7.14 -3.33
CA LEU A 396 9.92 8.00 -3.42
C LEU A 396 10.00 8.96 -4.60
N ALA A 397 11.18 9.48 -4.91
CA ALA A 397 11.44 10.42 -6.01
C ALA A 397 11.76 9.70 -7.34
N SER A 398 11.51 8.40 -7.40
CA SER A 398 11.72 7.56 -8.61
C SER A 398 13.13 7.69 -9.21
N LEU A 399 14.14 7.71 -8.35
CA LEU A 399 15.54 7.80 -8.77
C LEU A 399 16.20 6.41 -8.80
N PRO A 400 17.00 6.09 -9.86
CA PRO A 400 17.81 4.88 -9.88
C PRO A 400 18.79 4.85 -8.69
N PRO A 401 19.18 3.68 -8.18
CA PRO A 401 18.83 2.30 -8.60
C PRO A 401 17.62 1.71 -7.87
N PHE A 402 16.76 2.52 -7.29
CA PHE A 402 15.64 2.05 -6.47
C PHE A 402 14.39 1.72 -7.29
N ALA A 403 13.53 0.88 -6.71
CA ALA A 403 12.31 0.36 -7.32
C ALA A 403 11.32 1.44 -7.78
N GLY A 404 11.35 2.65 -7.20
CA GLY A 404 10.53 3.78 -7.64
C GLY A 404 10.71 4.11 -9.10
N PHE A 405 11.96 4.15 -9.56
CA PHE A 405 12.26 4.40 -10.97
C PHE A 405 11.61 3.38 -11.91
N VAL A 406 11.69 2.10 -11.57
CA VAL A 406 11.12 1.03 -12.41
C VAL A 406 9.61 1.21 -12.56
N SER A 407 8.89 1.49 -11.46
CA SER A 407 7.43 1.63 -11.49
C SER A 407 6.95 2.85 -12.29
N GLU A 408 7.61 3.99 -12.16
CA GLU A 408 7.24 5.18 -12.95
C GLU A 408 7.67 5.05 -14.41
N TRP A 409 8.80 4.42 -14.68
CA TRP A 409 9.21 4.08 -16.04
C TRP A 409 8.16 3.23 -16.75
N LEU A 410 7.65 2.19 -16.10
CA LEU A 410 6.58 1.35 -16.63
C LEU A 410 5.29 2.15 -16.88
N LEU A 411 4.93 3.07 -15.97
CA LEU A 411 3.80 3.96 -16.17
C LEU A 411 3.96 4.86 -17.39
N LEU A 412 5.13 5.47 -17.57
CA LEU A 412 5.42 6.32 -18.71
C LEU A 412 5.38 5.53 -20.03
N GLN A 413 5.91 4.30 -20.04
CA GLN A 413 5.80 3.39 -21.19
C GLN A 413 4.33 3.11 -21.56
N ASN A 414 3.50 2.78 -20.57
CA ASN A 414 2.06 2.53 -20.79
C ASN A 414 1.35 3.76 -21.36
N LEU A 415 1.62 4.97 -20.82
CA LEU A 415 1.06 6.22 -21.36
C LEU A 415 1.52 6.48 -22.79
N PHE A 416 2.80 6.26 -23.08
CA PHE A 416 3.35 6.43 -24.42
C PHE A 416 2.72 5.44 -25.41
N GLN A 417 2.60 4.17 -25.03
CA GLN A 417 1.97 3.14 -25.87
C GLN A 417 0.51 3.47 -26.18
N LEU A 418 -0.24 4.07 -25.25
CA LEU A 418 -1.64 4.41 -25.47
C LEU A 418 -1.83 5.38 -26.64
N LEU A 419 -0.86 6.25 -26.95
CA LEU A 419 -0.94 7.20 -28.06
C LEU A 419 -1.13 6.53 -29.43
N PHE A 420 -0.65 5.29 -29.60
CA PHE A 420 -0.75 4.57 -30.86
C PHE A 420 -2.14 3.95 -31.10
N TYR A 421 -2.93 3.74 -30.04
CA TYR A 421 -4.25 3.12 -30.12
C TYR A 421 -5.40 4.13 -30.17
N LEU A 422 -5.14 5.39 -29.84
CA LEU A 422 -6.15 6.44 -29.88
C LEU A 422 -6.21 7.06 -31.29
N THR A 423 -7.39 7.06 -31.89
CA THR A 423 -7.66 7.77 -33.15
C THR A 423 -8.13 9.20 -32.94
N ASN A 424 -8.83 9.47 -31.85
CA ASN A 424 -9.35 10.78 -31.50
C ASN A 424 -8.21 11.74 -31.08
N PRO A 425 -8.01 12.89 -31.78
CA PRO A 425 -6.91 13.81 -31.49
C PRO A 425 -7.04 14.47 -30.10
N VAL A 426 -8.27 14.67 -29.61
CA VAL A 426 -8.50 15.24 -28.27
C VAL A 426 -8.02 14.27 -27.19
N LEU A 427 -8.35 12.98 -27.33
CA LEU A 427 -7.89 11.97 -26.37
C LEU A 427 -6.35 11.81 -26.41
N ARG A 428 -5.73 11.88 -27.60
CA ARG A 428 -4.27 11.90 -27.74
C ARG A 428 -3.66 13.10 -27.01
N LEU A 429 -4.22 14.29 -27.19
CA LEU A 429 -3.75 15.49 -26.51
C LEU A 429 -3.86 15.33 -24.97
N LEU A 430 -4.96 14.78 -24.46
CA LEU A 430 -5.14 14.53 -23.03
C LEU A 430 -4.09 13.55 -22.48
N VAL A 431 -3.74 12.50 -23.23
CA VAL A 431 -2.69 11.56 -22.82
C VAL A 431 -1.31 12.24 -22.83
N ILE A 432 -0.99 13.07 -23.83
CA ILE A 432 0.26 13.86 -23.87
C ILE A 432 0.33 14.80 -22.66
N ILE A 433 -0.75 15.48 -22.33
CA ILE A 433 -0.84 16.35 -21.14
C ILE A 433 -0.63 15.50 -19.88
N THR A 434 -1.28 14.34 -19.76
CA THR A 434 -1.12 13.45 -18.62
C THR A 434 0.33 12.99 -18.46
N LEU A 435 1.01 12.65 -19.57
CA LEU A 435 2.42 12.27 -19.57
C LEU A 435 3.31 13.42 -19.06
N ALA A 436 3.09 14.63 -19.56
CA ALA A 436 3.81 15.82 -19.10
C ALA A 436 3.57 16.11 -17.62
N LEU A 437 2.32 15.92 -17.14
CA LEU A 437 1.97 16.13 -15.74
C LEU A 437 2.57 15.04 -14.81
N VAL A 438 2.66 13.78 -15.25
CA VAL A 438 3.36 12.71 -14.50
C VAL A 438 4.84 13.04 -14.36
N LEU A 439 5.50 13.50 -15.43
CA LEU A 439 6.90 13.96 -15.36
C LEU A 439 7.08 15.15 -14.41
N LEU A 440 6.13 16.08 -14.39
CA LEU A 440 6.13 17.20 -13.44
C LEU A 440 5.99 16.70 -12.00
N VAL A 441 5.11 15.73 -11.74
CA VAL A 441 4.95 15.09 -10.42
C VAL A 441 6.27 14.50 -9.94
N GLY A 442 6.95 13.71 -10.79
CA GLY A 442 8.27 13.15 -10.48
C GLY A 442 9.31 14.24 -10.17
N GLY A 443 9.38 15.32 -10.97
CA GLY A 443 10.27 16.45 -10.72
C GLY A 443 10.00 17.13 -9.38
N LEU A 444 8.74 17.32 -9.01
CA LEU A 444 8.35 17.87 -7.71
C LEU A 444 8.67 16.92 -6.56
N ALA A 445 8.55 15.60 -6.78
CA ALA A 445 8.94 14.60 -5.78
C ALA A 445 10.45 14.66 -5.47
N VAL A 446 11.30 14.86 -6.50
CA VAL A 446 12.74 15.11 -6.31
C VAL A 446 13.00 16.36 -5.44
N ILE A 447 12.29 17.47 -5.71
CA ILE A 447 12.41 18.69 -4.89
C ILE A 447 12.02 18.40 -3.43
N GLY A 448 10.92 17.67 -3.21
CA GLY A 448 10.48 17.25 -1.88
C GLY A 448 11.51 16.37 -1.16
N ALA A 449 12.11 15.42 -1.89
CA ALA A 449 13.17 14.53 -1.39
C ALA A 449 14.42 15.33 -0.96
N ILE A 450 14.91 16.21 -1.84
CA ILE A 450 16.08 17.07 -1.57
C ILE A 450 15.81 17.97 -0.36
N LYS A 451 14.64 18.61 -0.28
CA LYS A 451 14.25 19.45 0.86
C LYS A 451 14.31 18.68 2.17
N ASN A 452 13.61 17.52 2.24
CA ASN A 452 13.50 16.77 3.49
C ASN A 452 14.86 16.16 3.92
N PHE A 453 15.59 15.57 2.99
CA PHE A 453 16.91 15.01 3.29
C PHE A 453 17.95 16.11 3.57
N GLY A 454 18.04 17.13 2.71
CA GLY A 454 19.02 18.20 2.81
C GLY A 454 18.90 18.98 4.11
N VAL A 455 17.69 19.39 4.48
CA VAL A 455 17.48 20.18 5.71
C VAL A 455 17.70 19.33 6.97
N ALA A 456 17.20 18.08 7.00
CA ALA A 456 17.29 17.26 8.20
C ALA A 456 18.71 16.71 8.45
N PHE A 457 19.40 16.25 7.41
CA PHE A 457 20.63 15.49 7.56
C PHE A 457 21.90 16.26 7.24
N LEU A 458 21.82 17.28 6.39
CA LEU A 458 22.99 18.08 5.99
C LEU A 458 23.14 19.37 6.83
N GLY A 459 24.28 20.02 6.70
CA GLY A 459 24.61 21.28 7.39
C GLY A 459 25.20 21.11 8.79
N LYS A 460 25.17 22.19 9.57
CA LYS A 460 25.72 22.20 10.95
C LYS A 460 24.70 21.56 11.91
N THR A 461 25.20 20.74 12.82
CA THR A 461 24.40 20.06 13.85
C THR A 461 23.85 21.07 14.86
N VAL A 462 22.58 20.96 15.23
CA VAL A 462 21.95 21.73 16.30
C VAL A 462 22.56 21.29 17.66
N ALA A 463 22.72 22.20 18.59
CA ALA A 463 23.35 21.95 19.90
C ALA A 463 22.62 20.83 20.69
N GLU A 464 21.29 20.75 20.59
CA GLU A 464 20.46 19.69 21.23
C GLU A 464 20.75 18.26 20.71
N ALA A 465 21.50 18.13 19.62
CA ALA A 465 21.81 16.84 19.00
C ALA A 465 23.15 16.23 19.51
N THR A 466 23.76 16.77 20.55
CA THR A 466 25.11 16.34 21.02
C THR A 466 25.13 14.94 21.61
N GLU A 467 24.03 14.46 22.21
CA GLU A 467 23.94 13.17 22.91
C GLU A 467 23.30 12.04 22.09
N ILE A 468 22.98 12.26 20.81
CA ILE A 468 22.33 11.29 19.95
C ILE A 468 23.24 10.09 19.67
N THR A 469 22.69 8.88 19.81
CA THR A 469 23.39 7.62 19.52
C THR A 469 22.52 6.63 18.73
N GLU A 470 23.08 6.01 17.69
CA GLU A 470 22.43 4.96 16.89
C GLU A 470 22.81 3.54 17.37
N LYS A 471 22.64 3.25 18.65
CA LYS A 471 23.06 1.94 19.21
C LYS A 471 22.00 0.84 19.11
N ASN A 472 20.73 1.18 18.83
CA ASN A 472 19.63 0.21 18.86
C ASN A 472 19.64 -0.68 17.61
N GLN A 473 19.91 -1.97 17.79
CA GLN A 473 19.97 -2.95 16.70
C GLN A 473 18.60 -3.21 16.04
N TRP A 474 17.49 -3.13 16.79
CA TRP A 474 16.15 -3.31 16.24
C TRP A 474 15.82 -2.27 15.17
N PHE A 475 16.30 -1.04 15.34
CA PHE A 475 16.18 0.00 14.33
C PHE A 475 17.00 -0.30 13.08
N LYS A 476 18.26 -0.73 13.28
CA LYS A 476 19.15 -1.06 12.15
C LYS A 476 18.62 -2.22 11.32
N VAL A 477 18.14 -3.27 11.98
CA VAL A 477 17.57 -4.45 11.29
C VAL A 477 16.34 -4.06 10.49
N SER A 478 15.38 -3.33 11.09
CA SER A 478 14.13 -2.94 10.40
C SER A 478 14.39 -2.03 9.20
N GLN A 479 15.28 -1.05 9.33
CA GLN A 479 15.69 -0.15 8.24
C GLN A 479 16.46 -0.91 7.15
N GLY A 480 17.44 -1.74 7.54
CA GLY A 480 18.28 -2.50 6.60
C GLY A 480 17.49 -3.47 5.74
N LEU A 481 16.52 -4.20 6.31
CA LEU A 481 15.64 -5.09 5.56
C LEU A 481 14.84 -4.35 4.48
N LEU A 482 14.31 -3.17 4.80
CA LEU A 482 13.55 -2.37 3.84
C LEU A 482 14.43 -1.78 2.73
N VAL A 483 15.64 -1.29 3.07
CA VAL A 483 16.59 -0.81 2.05
C VAL A 483 17.03 -1.94 1.13
N ALA A 484 17.37 -3.11 1.68
CA ALA A 484 17.73 -4.27 0.88
C ALA A 484 16.60 -4.68 -0.09
N SER A 485 15.34 -4.69 0.39
CA SER A 485 14.18 -4.99 -0.46
C SER A 485 13.98 -3.97 -1.58
N LEU A 486 14.14 -2.67 -1.30
CA LEU A 486 14.04 -1.61 -2.31
C LEU A 486 15.12 -1.71 -3.39
N LEU A 487 16.36 -2.04 -3.01
CA LEU A 487 17.47 -2.25 -3.94
C LEU A 487 17.26 -3.51 -4.77
N LEU A 488 16.87 -4.63 -4.15
CA LEU A 488 16.61 -5.89 -4.87
C LEU A 488 15.52 -5.72 -5.92
N LEU A 489 14.42 -5.04 -5.58
CA LEU A 489 13.35 -4.75 -6.53
C LEU A 489 13.76 -3.79 -7.66
N GLY A 490 14.62 -2.81 -7.34
CA GLY A 490 15.08 -1.85 -8.33
C GLY A 490 16.09 -2.44 -9.30
N LEU A 491 17.02 -3.26 -8.80
CA LEU A 491 18.08 -3.87 -9.63
C LEU A 491 17.61 -5.14 -10.35
N PHE A 492 16.65 -5.87 -9.78
CA PHE A 492 16.19 -7.16 -10.30
C PHE A 492 14.66 -7.23 -10.47
N PRO A 493 14.01 -6.29 -11.18
CA PRO A 493 12.54 -6.25 -11.31
C PRO A 493 11.99 -7.49 -12.03
N GLN A 494 12.78 -8.13 -12.87
CA GLN A 494 12.41 -9.36 -13.58
C GLN A 494 12.09 -10.54 -12.64
N HIS A 495 12.78 -10.65 -11.50
CA HIS A 495 12.49 -11.71 -10.53
C HIS A 495 11.14 -11.48 -9.83
N PHE A 496 10.83 -10.23 -9.52
CA PHE A 496 9.51 -9.90 -9.00
C PHE A 496 8.41 -10.18 -10.04
N MET A 497 8.64 -9.82 -11.31
CA MET A 497 7.73 -10.13 -12.40
C MET A 497 7.48 -11.64 -12.52
N ALA A 498 8.51 -12.46 -12.42
CA ALA A 498 8.37 -13.92 -12.47
C ALA A 498 7.46 -14.45 -11.34
N VAL A 499 7.59 -13.92 -10.12
CA VAL A 499 6.75 -14.32 -8.97
C VAL A 499 5.28 -13.94 -9.16
N VAL A 500 5.00 -12.76 -9.73
CA VAL A 500 3.60 -12.29 -9.89
C VAL A 500 3.01 -12.61 -11.26
N ASN A 501 3.76 -13.25 -12.16
CA ASN A 501 3.33 -13.49 -13.53
C ASN A 501 2.05 -14.36 -13.62
N ASN A 502 1.95 -15.37 -12.79
CA ASN A 502 0.74 -16.19 -12.68
C ASN A 502 -0.48 -15.36 -12.24
N LEU A 503 -0.27 -14.41 -11.31
CA LEU A 503 -1.31 -13.48 -10.90
C LEU A 503 -1.77 -12.60 -12.07
N VAL A 504 -0.84 -12.05 -12.84
CA VAL A 504 -1.17 -11.22 -14.02
C VAL A 504 -1.89 -12.05 -15.08
N ALA A 505 -1.44 -13.29 -15.29
CA ALA A 505 -2.04 -14.23 -16.26
C ALA A 505 -3.48 -14.63 -15.91
N ASN A 506 -3.89 -14.56 -14.64
CA ASN A 506 -5.28 -14.82 -14.24
C ASN A 506 -6.28 -13.78 -14.80
N TYR A 507 -5.82 -12.59 -15.12
CA TYR A 507 -6.65 -11.48 -15.60
C TYR A 507 -6.41 -11.13 -17.07
N PHE A 508 -5.19 -11.40 -17.56
CA PHE A 508 -4.71 -11.02 -18.87
C PHE A 508 -3.87 -12.14 -19.47
N VAL A 509 -2.77 -11.79 -20.13
CA VAL A 509 -1.77 -12.74 -20.62
C VAL A 509 -0.51 -12.70 -19.76
N PRO A 510 0.25 -13.81 -19.69
CA PRO A 510 1.54 -13.79 -19.00
C PRO A 510 2.51 -12.81 -19.67
N LEU A 511 3.28 -12.08 -18.85
CA LEU A 511 4.30 -11.17 -19.31
C LEU A 511 5.57 -11.94 -19.70
N SER A 512 6.20 -11.53 -20.80
CA SER A 512 7.54 -12.01 -21.19
C SER A 512 8.63 -11.11 -20.58
N HIS A 513 9.86 -11.59 -20.53
CA HIS A 513 11.00 -10.76 -20.09
C HIS A 513 11.14 -9.47 -20.91
N ASN A 514 10.82 -9.51 -22.20
CA ASN A 514 10.87 -8.35 -23.10
C ASN A 514 9.78 -7.31 -22.79
N SER A 515 8.75 -7.66 -22.02
CA SER A 515 7.68 -6.72 -21.66
C SER A 515 8.13 -5.56 -20.77
N LEU A 516 9.29 -5.69 -20.09
CA LEU A 516 9.90 -4.61 -19.31
C LEU A 516 10.64 -3.58 -20.19
N PHE A 517 10.84 -3.88 -21.46
CA PHE A 517 11.51 -3.00 -22.41
C PHE A 517 10.50 -2.26 -23.28
N LEU A 518 10.82 -1.03 -23.65
CA LEU A 518 9.98 -0.25 -24.54
C LEU A 518 9.98 -0.89 -25.94
N THR A 519 8.87 -1.55 -26.29
CA THR A 519 8.64 -2.04 -27.65
C THR A 519 7.83 -1.00 -28.42
N ILE A 520 8.37 -0.47 -29.51
CA ILE A 520 7.63 0.42 -30.41
C ILE A 520 6.84 -0.48 -31.37
N PRO A 521 5.52 -0.24 -31.58
CA PRO A 521 4.73 -1.02 -32.53
C PRO A 521 5.37 -1.03 -33.93
N GLN A 522 5.45 -2.18 -34.58
CA GLN A 522 6.11 -2.39 -35.88
C GLN A 522 5.57 -1.56 -37.05
N GLN A 523 4.47 -0.82 -36.85
CA GLN A 523 3.95 0.10 -37.87
C GLN A 523 4.80 1.37 -38.09
N ALA A 524 5.72 1.67 -37.17
CA ALA A 524 6.69 2.76 -37.35
C ALA A 524 8.07 2.15 -37.60
N GLY A 525 8.36 1.76 -38.82
CA GLY A 525 9.57 1.10 -39.30
C GLY A 525 10.81 1.19 -38.39
N THR A 526 11.36 0.02 -38.10
CA THR A 526 12.73 -0.25 -37.58
C THR A 526 13.30 0.73 -36.54
N LEU A 527 12.77 0.72 -35.33
CA LEU A 527 13.49 1.20 -34.14
C LEU A 527 13.82 0.01 -33.25
N LYS A 528 15.10 -0.12 -32.87
CA LYS A 528 15.60 -1.17 -31.97
C LYS A 528 15.04 -1.03 -30.58
N ASP A 529 14.81 -2.17 -29.92
CA ASP A 529 14.38 -2.23 -28.51
C ASP A 529 15.32 -1.41 -27.61
N LEU A 530 14.78 -0.44 -26.89
CA LEU A 530 15.53 0.29 -25.87
C LEU A 530 15.63 -0.59 -24.62
N ASN A 531 16.79 -1.17 -24.42
CA ASN A 531 17.05 -2.10 -23.34
C ASN A 531 17.39 -1.34 -22.04
N LEU A 532 16.58 -1.50 -20.98
CA LEU A 532 16.87 -0.96 -19.64
C LEU A 532 18.23 -1.42 -19.10
N ALA A 533 18.70 -2.62 -19.47
CA ALA A 533 20.02 -3.11 -19.11
C ALA A 533 21.17 -2.26 -19.68
N LEU A 534 20.95 -1.53 -20.78
CA LEU A 534 21.93 -0.59 -21.35
C LEU A 534 21.99 0.75 -20.58
N ILE A 535 21.01 1.03 -19.71
CA ILE A 535 21.00 2.25 -18.87
C ILE A 535 21.74 1.98 -17.55
N PHE A 536 21.91 0.72 -17.16
CA PHE A 536 22.52 0.27 -15.90
C PHE A 536 23.79 -0.58 -16.08
N GLY A 537 24.22 -0.86 -17.33
CA GLY A 537 25.42 -1.63 -17.66
C GLY A 537 26.68 -0.79 -17.77
#